data_13e84a7b4ddd10d69504092c2b0a429c
#
_entry.id   13e84a7b4ddd10d69504092c2b0a429c
#
_cell.length_a   1.000
_cell.length_b   1.000
_cell.length_c   1.000
_cell.angle_alpha   90.00
_cell.angle_beta   90.00
_cell.angle_gamma   90.00
#
_symmetry.space_group_name_H-M   'P 1'
#
loop_
_entity.id
_entity.type
_entity.pdbx_description
1 polymer ?
#
loop_
_entity_poly.entity_id
_entity_poly.type
_entity_poly.pdbx_seq_one_letter_code
_entity_poly.pdbx_strand_id
1 'polypeptide(L)'
;MTKLLENVLSSVNEGVQWGGVAALTGNQDCVEEMKCQYRRRRELIVKGLNNIEKISCLWPKGAFYAFANISGTGLKSQEFAMRLLQEQ
;
A
#
# COMPACT_ATOMS: atom_id res chain seq x y z
N MET A 1 -13.36 9.02 -24.31
CA MET A 1 -12.16 8.24 -23.94
C MET A 1 -12.23 6.79 -24.42
N THR A 2 -13.34 6.09 -24.29
CA THR A 2 -13.51 4.68 -24.69
C THR A 2 -13.11 4.40 -26.15
N LYS A 3 -13.58 5.21 -27.11
CA LYS A 3 -13.23 5.04 -28.55
C LYS A 3 -11.74 5.20 -28.87
N LEU A 4 -10.98 5.97 -28.09
CA LEU A 4 -9.54 6.11 -28.25
C LEU A 4 -8.81 4.87 -27.72
N LEU A 5 -9.27 4.31 -26.60
CA LEU A 5 -8.72 3.11 -26.02
C LEU A 5 -8.96 1.88 -26.91
N GLU A 6 -10.14 1.77 -27.53
CA GLU A 6 -10.47 0.68 -28.47
C GLU A 6 -9.55 0.64 -29.71
N ASN A 7 -9.01 1.80 -30.13
CA ASN A 7 -8.11 1.90 -31.27
C ASN A 7 -6.62 1.79 -30.90
N VAL A 8 -6.27 1.98 -29.64
CA VAL A 8 -4.86 1.96 -29.17
C VAL A 8 -4.52 0.68 -28.43
N LEU A 9 -5.50 0.13 -27.70
CA LEU A 9 -5.34 -1.12 -26.96
C LEU A 9 -6.16 -2.21 -27.67
N SER A 10 -5.49 -3.23 -28.19
CA SER A 10 -6.18 -4.45 -28.62
C SER A 10 -6.82 -5.13 -27.39
N SER A 11 -7.76 -6.06 -27.66
CA SER A 11 -8.38 -6.87 -26.61
C SER A 11 -7.33 -7.57 -25.73
N VAL A 12 -7.68 -7.78 -24.47
CA VAL A 12 -6.83 -8.53 -23.54
C VAL A 12 -6.54 -9.92 -24.11
N ASN A 13 -5.30 -10.35 -24.07
CA ASN A 13 -4.88 -11.67 -24.50
C ASN A 13 -5.70 -12.78 -23.84
N GLU A 14 -6.12 -13.78 -24.60
CA GLU A 14 -6.97 -14.86 -24.13
C GLU A 14 -6.40 -15.60 -22.91
N GLY A 15 -5.11 -15.90 -22.93
CA GLY A 15 -4.44 -16.53 -21.80
C GLY A 15 -4.54 -15.71 -20.49
N VAL A 16 -4.46 -14.38 -20.61
CA VAL A 16 -4.62 -13.47 -19.46
C VAL A 16 -6.07 -13.48 -18.97
N GLN A 17 -7.06 -13.57 -19.87
CA GLN A 17 -8.47 -13.68 -19.48
C GLN A 17 -8.74 -14.98 -18.69
N TRP A 18 -8.23 -16.11 -19.16
CA TRP A 18 -8.31 -17.39 -18.44
C TRP A 18 -7.56 -17.36 -17.11
N GLY A 19 -6.40 -16.71 -17.05
CA GLY A 19 -5.70 -16.43 -15.80
C GLY A 19 -6.54 -15.64 -14.82
N GLY A 20 -7.26 -14.61 -15.31
CA GLY A 20 -8.20 -13.82 -14.51
C GLY A 20 -9.37 -14.67 -13.96
N VAL A 21 -9.95 -15.52 -14.80
CA VAL A 21 -11.00 -16.45 -14.38
C VAL A 21 -10.49 -17.37 -13.27
N ALA A 22 -9.33 -18.00 -13.47
CA ALA A 22 -8.73 -18.90 -12.47
C ALA A 22 -8.43 -18.18 -11.15
N ALA A 23 -7.93 -16.94 -11.22
CA ALA A 23 -7.65 -16.13 -10.03
C ALA A 23 -8.92 -15.78 -9.23
N LEU A 24 -10.04 -15.52 -9.91
CA LEU A 24 -11.29 -15.12 -9.26
C LEU A 24 -12.12 -16.30 -8.77
N THR A 25 -12.04 -17.45 -9.45
CA THR A 25 -12.85 -18.66 -9.12
C THR A 25 -12.08 -19.72 -8.34
N GLY A 26 -10.75 -19.61 -8.29
CA GLY A 26 -9.89 -20.54 -7.57
C GLY A 26 -9.91 -20.36 -6.06
N ASN A 27 -9.10 -21.15 -5.36
CA ASN A 27 -8.94 -21.04 -3.92
C ASN A 27 -8.40 -19.66 -3.51
N GLN A 28 -9.05 -19.01 -2.54
CA GLN A 28 -8.71 -17.69 -2.01
C GLN A 28 -7.90 -17.73 -0.70
N ASP A 29 -7.48 -18.90 -0.22
CA ASP A 29 -6.76 -19.05 1.05
C ASP A 29 -5.49 -18.18 1.10
N CYS A 30 -4.76 -18.08 -0.02
CA CYS A 30 -3.58 -17.24 -0.14
C CYS A 30 -3.90 -15.74 0.11
N VAL A 31 -5.08 -15.29 -0.28
CA VAL A 31 -5.54 -13.90 -0.06
C VAL A 31 -5.84 -13.68 1.42
N GLU A 32 -6.49 -14.63 2.08
CA GLU A 32 -6.78 -14.53 3.50
C GLU A 32 -5.51 -14.60 4.36
N GLU A 33 -4.57 -15.46 3.98
CA GLU A 33 -3.26 -15.50 4.63
C GLU A 33 -2.51 -14.19 4.48
N MET A 34 -2.43 -13.64 3.27
CA MET A 34 -1.82 -12.34 2.98
C MET A 34 -2.50 -11.23 3.78
N LYS A 35 -3.83 -11.19 3.85
CA LYS A 35 -4.61 -10.27 4.68
C LYS A 35 -4.24 -10.33 6.16
N CYS A 36 -4.09 -11.54 6.68
CA CYS A 36 -3.68 -11.78 8.07
C CYS A 36 -2.30 -11.18 8.34
N GLN A 37 -1.33 -11.42 7.44
CA GLN A 37 0.02 -10.86 7.55
C GLN A 37 0.02 -9.32 7.49
N TYR A 38 -0.72 -8.73 6.55
CA TYR A 38 -0.85 -7.28 6.45
C TYR A 38 -1.52 -6.66 7.67
N ARG A 39 -2.49 -7.33 8.29
CA ARG A 39 -3.11 -6.87 9.54
C ARG A 39 -2.08 -6.80 10.67
N ARG A 40 -1.27 -7.84 10.85
CA ARG A 40 -0.18 -7.86 11.86
C ARG A 40 0.86 -6.75 11.61
N ARG A 41 1.28 -6.60 10.35
CA ARG A 41 2.24 -5.54 9.96
C ARG A 41 1.67 -4.14 10.18
N ARG A 42 0.39 -3.92 9.89
CA ARG A 42 -0.30 -2.67 10.17
C ARG A 42 -0.29 -2.34 11.65
N GLU A 43 -0.61 -3.31 12.51
CA GLU A 43 -0.56 -3.11 13.96
C GLU A 43 0.84 -2.73 14.43
N LEU A 44 1.85 -3.42 13.94
CA LEU A 44 3.23 -3.17 14.29
C LEU A 44 3.67 -1.75 13.89
N ILE A 45 3.46 -1.38 12.63
CA ILE A 45 3.91 -0.07 12.13
C ILE A 45 3.16 1.10 12.77
N VAL A 46 1.84 1.00 12.97
CA VAL A 46 1.06 2.09 13.58
C VAL A 46 1.44 2.26 15.05
N LYS A 47 1.59 1.16 15.80
CA LYS A 47 2.06 1.23 17.19
C LYS A 47 3.49 1.77 17.27
N GLY A 48 4.38 1.30 16.40
CA GLY A 48 5.76 1.78 16.34
C GLY A 48 5.85 3.28 16.07
N LEU A 49 5.14 3.78 15.05
CA LEU A 49 5.12 5.20 14.72
C LEU A 49 4.54 6.07 15.86
N ASN A 50 3.46 5.62 16.51
CA ASN A 50 2.85 6.37 17.60
C ASN A 50 3.66 6.34 18.91
N ASN A 51 4.65 5.46 19.03
CA ASN A 51 5.58 5.45 20.15
C ASN A 51 6.78 6.41 19.95
N ILE A 52 6.94 6.97 18.75
CA ILE A 52 7.98 7.96 18.46
C ILE A 52 7.47 9.34 18.84
N GLU A 53 8.22 10.05 19.69
CA GLU A 53 7.88 11.42 20.08
C GLU A 53 7.74 12.33 18.85
N LYS A 54 6.72 13.19 18.83
CA LYS A 54 6.41 14.15 17.74
C LYS A 54 5.97 13.51 16.41
N ILE A 55 5.76 12.19 16.36
CA ILE A 55 5.20 11.49 15.20
C ILE A 55 3.86 10.89 15.60
N SER A 56 2.91 10.91 14.69
CA SER A 56 1.64 10.22 14.86
C SER A 56 1.18 9.56 13.55
N CYS A 57 0.45 8.47 13.66
CA CYS A 57 -0.09 7.77 12.51
C CYS A 57 -1.53 7.34 12.80
N LEU A 58 -2.46 7.77 11.95
CA LEU A 58 -3.84 7.30 12.00
C LEU A 58 -3.92 5.84 11.56
N TRP A 59 -4.88 5.11 12.10
CA TRP A 59 -5.13 3.72 11.73
C TRP A 59 -5.62 3.60 10.28
N PRO A 60 -4.86 3.03 9.34
CA PRO A 60 -5.29 2.88 7.97
C PRO A 60 -6.43 1.85 7.88
N LYS A 61 -7.51 2.21 7.19
CA LYS A 61 -8.65 1.32 6.99
C LYS A 61 -8.46 0.34 5.82
N GLY A 62 -7.51 0.62 4.93
CA GLY A 62 -7.20 -0.19 3.76
C GLY A 62 -5.83 0.13 3.18
N ALA A 63 -5.49 -0.52 2.06
CA ALA A 63 -4.20 -0.46 1.40
C ALA A 63 -3.03 -0.88 2.32
N PHE A 64 -1.81 -0.70 1.85
CA PHE A 64 -0.58 -1.02 2.60
C PHE A 64 0.23 0.23 2.99
N TYR A 65 -0.36 1.41 2.86
CA TYR A 65 0.29 2.66 3.24
C TYR A 65 0.00 3.02 4.69
N ALA A 66 1.05 3.43 5.42
CA ALA A 66 0.94 4.11 6.70
C ALA A 66 1.37 5.57 6.51
N PHE A 67 0.46 6.52 6.74
CA PHE A 67 0.72 7.94 6.55
C PHE A 67 1.10 8.58 7.88
N ALA A 68 2.40 8.74 8.10
CA ALA A 68 2.92 9.34 9.32
C ALA A 68 2.78 10.87 9.29
N ASN A 69 2.19 11.43 10.33
CA ASN A 69 2.18 12.87 10.56
C ASN A 69 3.45 13.25 11.34
N ILE A 70 4.29 14.05 10.73
CA ILE A 70 5.57 14.52 11.27
C ILE A 70 5.54 16.00 11.70
N SER A 71 4.38 16.63 11.71
CA SER A 71 4.27 18.07 12.01
C SER A 71 4.85 18.45 13.38
N GLY A 72 4.82 17.54 14.34
CA GLY A 72 5.44 17.73 15.65
C GLY A 72 6.97 17.88 15.62
N THR A 73 7.63 17.46 14.54
CA THR A 73 9.09 17.63 14.36
C THR A 73 9.49 19.03 13.90
N GLY A 74 8.55 19.82 13.38
CA GLY A 74 8.80 21.15 12.79
C GLY A 74 9.47 21.10 11.41
N LEU A 75 9.75 19.91 10.85
CA LEU A 75 10.40 19.74 9.56
C LEU A 75 9.37 19.58 8.43
N LYS A 76 9.75 20.00 7.21
CA LYS A 76 9.01 19.69 6.00
C LYS A 76 9.27 18.22 5.58
N SER A 77 8.32 17.59 4.89
CA SER A 77 8.39 16.17 4.49
C SER A 77 9.67 15.82 3.74
N GLN A 78 10.09 16.67 2.81
CA GLN A 78 11.31 16.44 2.03
C GLN A 78 12.57 16.53 2.90
N GLU A 79 12.64 17.51 3.79
CA GLU A 79 13.77 17.69 4.70
C GLU A 79 13.87 16.51 5.68
N PHE A 80 12.73 16.09 6.23
CA PHE A 80 12.65 14.93 7.11
C PHE A 80 13.14 13.66 6.42
N ALA A 81 12.66 13.41 5.18
CA ALA A 81 13.09 12.24 4.40
C ALA A 81 14.60 12.26 4.09
N MET A 82 15.14 13.43 3.71
CA MET A 82 16.57 13.56 3.41
C MET A 82 17.44 13.33 4.65
N ARG A 83 17.04 13.85 5.80
CA ARG A 83 17.76 13.61 7.06
C ARG A 83 17.74 12.14 7.46
N LEU A 84 16.61 11.47 7.36
CA LEU A 84 16.53 10.02 7.62
C LEU A 84 17.49 9.21 6.75
N LEU A 85 17.66 9.59 5.48
CA LEU A 85 18.60 8.92 4.57
C LEU A 85 20.08 9.21 4.89
N GLN A 86 20.39 10.34 5.52
CA GLN A 86 21.75 10.74 5.84
C GLN A 86 22.23 10.21 7.18
N GLU A 87 21.31 9.93 8.10
CA GLU A 87 21.61 9.53 9.49
C GLU A 87 21.58 8.01 9.71
N GLN A 88 21.37 7.20 8.63
CA GLN A 88 21.40 5.73 8.70
C GLN A 88 22.77 5.13 8.44
#